data_4bf167681b5649e7ac0923858301e979
#
_entry.id   4bf167681b5649e7ac0923858301e979
#
_cell.length_a   1.000
_cell.length_b   1.000
_cell.length_c   1.000
_cell.angle_alpha   90.00
_cell.angle_beta   90.00
_cell.angle_gamma   90.00
#
_symmetry.space_group_name_H-M   'P 1'
#
loop_
_entity.id
_entity.type
_entity.pdbx_description
1 polymer ?
#
loop_
_entity_poly.entity_id
_entity_poly.type
_entity_poly.pdbx_seq_one_letter_code
_entity_poly.pdbx_strand_id
1 'polypeptide(L)'
;MRRFLSVLFILCLCTSIGCTNNKTTTLKNNKETITINHEDDNIKTVVFSTDYPTDERNYNESNADQVAKEYKEGLEKDYGKGSILDVKVSIKNSIMTMVTTVDFEKVKDLTKFGINSSYPSYKEFVSYLKEQDFK
;
A
#
# COMPACT_ATOMS: atom_id res chain seq x y z
N MET A 1 3.51 -14.88 35.66
CA MET A 1 4.01 -13.50 35.75
C MET A 1 5.21 -13.35 34.85
N ARG A 2 5.07 -12.85 33.64
CA ARG A 2 6.17 -12.31 32.85
C ARG A 2 5.61 -11.27 31.90
N ARG A 3 6.08 -10.08 32.08
CA ARG A 3 5.70 -8.85 31.38
C ARG A 3 6.20 -8.94 29.94
N PHE A 4 5.30 -8.85 28.95
CA PHE A 4 5.70 -8.60 27.59
C PHE A 4 5.93 -7.12 27.42
N LEU A 5 7.19 -6.76 27.28
CA LEU A 5 7.60 -5.43 26.84
C LEU A 5 7.19 -5.27 25.37
N SER A 6 6.25 -4.39 25.13
CA SER A 6 6.03 -3.83 23.81
C SER A 6 7.25 -3.00 23.42
N VAL A 7 8.06 -3.53 22.54
CA VAL A 7 9.10 -2.73 21.90
C VAL A 7 8.45 -1.92 20.79
N LEU A 8 8.11 -0.70 21.16
CA LEU A 8 7.77 0.36 20.21
C LEU A 8 9.06 0.75 19.48
N PHE A 9 9.30 0.19 18.30
CA PHE A 9 10.43 0.59 17.48
C PHE A 9 10.04 1.86 16.72
N ILE A 10 10.18 2.99 17.40
CA ILE A 10 10.20 4.30 16.76
C ILE A 10 11.60 4.42 16.15
N LEU A 11 11.73 4.12 14.88
CA LEU A 11 12.93 4.44 14.15
C LEU A 11 12.85 5.90 13.70
N CYS A 12 13.16 6.80 14.63
CA CYS A 12 13.55 8.16 14.30
C CYS A 12 14.97 8.13 13.71
N LEU A 13 15.08 7.95 12.41
CA LEU A 13 16.29 8.31 11.68
C LEU A 13 16.14 9.75 11.20
N CYS A 14 16.45 10.68 12.11
CA CYS A 14 16.83 12.04 11.74
C CYS A 14 18.23 12.00 11.16
N THR A 15 18.34 11.91 9.85
CA THR A 15 19.53 12.40 9.16
C THR A 15 19.16 13.66 8.41
N SER A 16 19.63 14.76 8.95
CA SER A 16 19.62 16.10 8.41
C SER A 16 20.18 16.15 6.98
N ILE A 17 19.52 16.92 6.18
CA ILE A 17 19.93 17.91 5.15
C ILE A 17 18.85 17.91 4.07
N GLY A 18 17.98 18.92 4.15
CA GLY A 18 16.86 19.15 3.23
C GLY A 18 15.53 18.97 3.94
N CYS A 19 14.83 20.07 4.21
CA CYS A 19 13.45 20.03 4.74
C CYS A 19 12.50 19.46 3.68
N THR A 20 12.48 18.15 3.51
CA THR A 20 11.41 17.48 2.81
C THR A 20 10.31 17.21 3.82
N ASN A 21 9.15 17.87 3.65
CA ASN A 21 7.97 17.68 4.48
C ASN A 21 7.27 16.36 4.14
N ASN A 22 7.99 15.23 4.27
CA ASN A 22 7.42 13.91 4.10
C ASN A 22 6.38 13.65 5.19
N LYS A 23 5.16 13.40 4.78
CA LYS A 23 4.03 13.07 5.65
C LYS A 23 3.47 11.71 5.31
N THR A 24 2.90 11.07 6.31
CA THR A 24 2.22 9.78 6.16
C THR A 24 0.78 9.92 6.63
N THR A 25 -0.16 9.51 5.79
CA THR A 25 -1.59 9.46 6.11
C THR A 25 -2.09 8.04 5.94
N THR A 26 -2.82 7.53 6.92
CA THR A 26 -3.44 6.19 6.86
C THR A 26 -4.94 6.32 6.89
N LEU A 27 -5.61 5.71 5.91
CA LEU A 27 -7.06 5.61 5.79
C LEU A 27 -7.46 4.13 5.78
N LYS A 28 -8.63 3.84 6.34
CA LYS A 28 -9.13 2.46 6.48
C LYS A 28 -10.62 2.39 6.13
N ASN A 29 -11.00 1.24 5.59
CA ASN A 29 -12.37 0.78 5.59
C ASN A 29 -12.46 -0.62 6.24
N ASN A 30 -13.58 -1.32 6.10
CA ASN A 30 -13.79 -2.62 6.74
C ASN A 30 -12.88 -3.75 6.23
N LYS A 31 -12.23 -3.60 5.08
CA LYS A 31 -11.45 -4.65 4.40
C LYS A 31 -10.03 -4.23 4.06
N GLU A 32 -9.78 -2.94 4.00
CA GLU A 32 -8.56 -2.41 3.42
C GLU A 32 -7.97 -1.27 4.25
N THR A 33 -6.66 -1.25 4.32
CA THR A 33 -5.88 -0.15 4.90
C THR A 33 -4.99 0.44 3.82
N ILE A 34 -5.03 1.75 3.65
CA ILE A 34 -4.22 2.48 2.68
C ILE A 34 -3.33 3.47 3.42
N THR A 35 -2.03 3.35 3.23
CA THR A 35 -1.02 4.26 3.81
C THR A 35 -0.37 5.05 2.69
N ILE A 36 -0.51 6.38 2.74
CA ILE A 36 -0.05 7.32 1.72
C ILE A 36 1.16 8.07 2.25
N ASN A 37 2.29 7.96 1.59
CA ASN A 37 3.48 8.77 1.84
C ASN A 37 3.53 9.88 0.79
N HIS A 38 3.53 11.13 1.24
CA HIS A 38 3.45 12.28 0.37
C HIS A 38 4.31 13.44 0.86
N GLU A 39 4.70 14.30 -0.04
CA GLU A 39 5.35 15.57 0.20
C GLU A 39 4.41 16.67 -0.30
N ASP A 40 3.89 17.49 0.63
CA ASP A 40 2.81 18.43 0.36
C ASP A 40 1.63 17.75 -0.36
N ASP A 41 1.29 18.15 -1.58
CA ASP A 41 0.22 17.54 -2.38
C ASP A 41 0.73 16.45 -3.34
N ASN A 42 2.02 16.09 -3.31
CA ASN A 42 2.60 15.11 -4.21
C ASN A 42 2.79 13.75 -3.52
N ILE A 43 2.05 12.73 -3.97
CA ILE A 43 2.20 11.36 -3.47
C ILE A 43 3.49 10.75 -4.01
N LYS A 44 4.26 10.13 -3.13
CA LYS A 44 5.45 9.35 -3.47
C LYS A 44 5.11 7.88 -3.57
N THR A 45 4.67 7.29 -2.48
CA THR A 45 4.31 5.88 -2.42
C THR A 45 2.99 5.67 -1.71
N VAL A 46 2.28 4.62 -2.09
CA VAL A 46 1.07 4.17 -1.42
C VAL A 46 1.20 2.68 -1.10
N VAL A 47 0.86 2.32 0.13
CA VAL A 47 0.79 0.93 0.57
C VAL A 47 -0.67 0.54 0.73
N PHE A 48 -1.10 -0.46 -0.03
CA PHE A 48 -2.42 -1.08 0.07
C PHE A 48 -2.29 -2.38 0.84
N SER A 49 -3.08 -2.55 1.90
CA SER A 49 -3.17 -3.81 2.64
C SER A 49 -4.61 -4.29 2.64
N THR A 50 -4.87 -5.44 2.04
CA THR A 50 -6.21 -5.98 1.85
C THR A 50 -6.29 -7.42 2.31
N ASP A 51 -7.37 -7.79 3.01
CA ASP A 51 -7.66 -9.14 3.44
C ASP A 51 -8.71 -9.77 2.52
N TYR A 52 -8.41 -10.97 2.03
CA TYR A 52 -9.30 -11.77 1.20
C TYR A 52 -9.60 -13.12 1.85
N PRO A 53 -10.87 -13.54 1.97
CA PRO A 53 -11.20 -14.92 2.26
C PRO A 53 -10.62 -15.82 1.16
N THR A 54 -9.97 -16.91 1.54
CA THR A 54 -9.32 -17.80 0.56
C THR A 54 -9.60 -19.27 0.87
N ASP A 55 -9.52 -20.13 -0.16
CA ASP A 55 -9.56 -21.57 -0.02
C ASP A 55 -8.12 -22.10 0.14
N GLU A 56 -7.79 -22.60 1.32
CA GLU A 56 -6.45 -23.13 1.65
C GLU A 56 -6.04 -24.33 0.78
N ARG A 57 -6.97 -24.99 0.10
CA ARG A 57 -6.63 -26.04 -0.87
C ARG A 57 -5.89 -25.49 -2.10
N ASN A 58 -6.19 -24.25 -2.47
CA ASN A 58 -5.61 -23.59 -3.64
C ASN A 58 -4.54 -22.56 -3.27
N TYR A 59 -4.69 -21.94 -2.10
CA TYR A 59 -3.81 -20.88 -1.61
C TYR A 59 -3.38 -21.16 -0.18
N ASN A 60 -2.09 -21.36 0.02
CA ASN A 60 -1.48 -21.64 1.32
C ASN A 60 -0.09 -21.01 1.44
N GLU A 61 0.53 -21.10 2.60
CA GLU A 61 1.85 -20.48 2.82
C GLU A 61 2.94 -20.97 1.85
N SER A 62 2.83 -22.19 1.32
CA SER A 62 3.84 -22.76 0.42
C SER A 62 3.84 -22.13 -0.97
N ASN A 63 2.71 -21.56 -1.42
CA ASN A 63 2.61 -20.89 -2.72
C ASN A 63 2.45 -19.36 -2.63
N ALA A 64 2.53 -18.79 -1.42
CA ALA A 64 2.35 -17.36 -1.20
C ALA A 64 3.31 -16.48 -2.02
N ASP A 65 4.58 -16.88 -2.13
CA ASP A 65 5.59 -16.14 -2.91
C ASP A 65 5.30 -16.17 -4.41
N GLN A 66 4.82 -17.30 -4.92
CA GLN A 66 4.41 -17.39 -6.33
C GLN A 66 3.19 -16.50 -6.61
N VAL A 67 2.20 -16.53 -5.72
CA VAL A 67 1.02 -15.65 -5.82
C VAL A 67 1.43 -14.18 -5.81
N ALA A 68 2.33 -13.79 -4.92
CA ALA A 68 2.86 -12.42 -4.86
C ALA A 68 3.53 -12.00 -6.16
N LYS A 69 4.33 -12.86 -6.76
CA LYS A 69 5.02 -12.62 -8.03
C LYS A 69 4.05 -12.43 -9.18
N GLU A 70 3.10 -13.35 -9.35
CA GLU A 70 2.09 -13.29 -10.41
C GLU A 70 1.21 -12.05 -10.28
N TYR A 71 0.84 -11.69 -9.04
CA TYR A 71 0.05 -10.49 -8.77
C TYR A 71 0.83 -9.22 -9.11
N LYS A 72 2.10 -9.15 -8.73
CA LYS A 72 2.98 -8.03 -9.09
C LYS A 72 3.07 -7.84 -10.59
N GLU A 73 3.30 -8.91 -11.34
CA GLU A 73 3.38 -8.87 -12.80
C GLU A 73 2.07 -8.39 -13.45
N GLY A 74 0.93 -8.82 -12.91
CA GLY A 74 -0.40 -8.36 -13.33
C GLY A 74 -0.60 -6.86 -13.10
N LEU A 75 -0.29 -6.39 -11.90
CA LEU A 75 -0.41 -4.98 -11.55
C LEU A 75 0.52 -4.08 -12.38
N GLU A 76 1.74 -4.52 -12.67
CA GLU A 76 2.67 -3.75 -13.52
C GLU A 76 2.18 -3.61 -14.97
N LYS A 77 1.42 -4.58 -15.49
CA LYS A 77 0.76 -4.45 -16.79
C LYS A 77 -0.30 -3.35 -16.77
N ASP A 78 -1.05 -3.26 -15.67
CA ASP A 78 -2.17 -2.32 -15.54
C ASP A 78 -1.71 -0.90 -15.17
N TYR A 79 -0.74 -0.77 -14.29
CA TYR A 79 -0.33 0.51 -13.72
C TYR A 79 1.00 1.05 -14.27
N GLY A 80 1.77 0.22 -14.95
CA GLY A 80 3.04 0.60 -15.55
C GLY A 80 4.23 -0.17 -14.97
N LYS A 81 5.18 -0.48 -15.83
CA LYS A 81 6.41 -1.18 -15.47
C LYS A 81 7.19 -0.40 -14.41
N GLY A 82 7.55 -1.08 -13.33
CA GLY A 82 8.29 -0.49 -12.21
C GLY A 82 7.44 0.36 -11.25
N SER A 83 6.11 0.45 -11.46
CA SER A 83 5.20 1.14 -10.53
C SER A 83 4.95 0.33 -9.25
N ILE A 84 5.10 -0.99 -9.29
CA ILE A 84 4.92 -1.87 -8.14
C ILE A 84 6.28 -2.17 -7.52
N LEU A 85 6.55 -1.58 -6.37
CA LEU A 85 7.82 -1.76 -5.66
C LEU A 85 7.89 -3.13 -4.99
N ASP A 86 6.82 -3.53 -4.31
CA ASP A 86 6.76 -4.76 -3.55
C ASP A 86 5.33 -5.31 -3.46
N VAL A 87 5.21 -6.63 -3.42
CA VAL A 87 3.98 -7.35 -3.08
C VAL A 87 4.32 -8.44 -2.08
N LYS A 88 3.67 -8.41 -0.92
CA LYS A 88 3.78 -9.44 0.12
C LYS A 88 2.44 -10.12 0.28
N VAL A 89 2.46 -11.45 0.32
CA VAL A 89 1.29 -12.28 0.57
C VAL A 89 1.54 -13.14 1.78
N SER A 90 0.61 -13.14 2.72
CA SER A 90 0.58 -14.08 3.84
C SER A 90 -0.78 -14.76 3.93
N ILE A 91 -0.81 -16.04 4.25
CA ILE A 91 -2.05 -16.82 4.29
C ILE A 91 -2.14 -17.52 5.64
N LYS A 92 -3.15 -17.16 6.42
CA LYS A 92 -3.43 -17.73 7.75
C LYS A 92 -4.93 -17.86 7.98
N ASN A 93 -5.37 -19.00 8.51
CA ASN A 93 -6.78 -19.23 8.90
C ASN A 93 -7.77 -18.89 7.77
N SER A 94 -7.48 -19.34 6.55
CA SER A 94 -8.31 -19.09 5.36
C SER A 94 -8.47 -17.60 5.01
N ILE A 95 -7.52 -16.77 5.46
CA ILE A 95 -7.43 -15.36 5.08
C ILE A 95 -6.08 -15.12 4.41
N MET A 96 -6.13 -14.58 3.20
CA MET A 96 -4.96 -14.08 2.49
C MET A 96 -4.85 -12.57 2.71
N THR A 97 -3.79 -12.14 3.36
CA THR A 97 -3.44 -10.72 3.47
C THR A 97 -2.44 -10.37 2.39
N MET A 98 -2.78 -9.40 1.57
CA MET A 98 -1.95 -8.90 0.49
C MET A 98 -1.54 -7.46 0.78
N VAL A 99 -0.23 -7.20 0.81
CA VAL A 99 0.33 -5.86 1.01
C VAL A 99 1.09 -5.46 -0.24
N THR A 100 0.62 -4.40 -0.90
CA THR A 100 1.20 -3.90 -2.15
C THR A 100 1.73 -2.49 -1.95
N THR A 101 2.99 -2.26 -2.30
CA THR A 101 3.62 -0.93 -2.29
C THR A 101 3.74 -0.42 -3.72
N VAL A 102 3.14 0.73 -3.99
CA VAL A 102 3.07 1.37 -5.31
C VAL A 102 3.85 2.68 -5.31
N ASP A 103 4.72 2.85 -6.30
CA ASP A 103 5.37 4.12 -6.63
C ASP A 103 4.45 4.93 -7.52
N PHE A 104 3.77 5.93 -6.95
CA PHE A 104 2.78 6.73 -7.67
C PHE A 104 3.39 7.64 -8.74
N GLU A 105 4.68 7.96 -8.64
CA GLU A 105 5.40 8.73 -9.68
C GLU A 105 5.59 7.93 -10.98
N LYS A 106 5.47 6.60 -10.91
CA LYS A 106 5.61 5.69 -12.07
C LYS A 106 4.30 5.13 -12.59
N VAL A 107 3.18 5.45 -11.96
CA VAL A 107 1.86 5.03 -12.44
C VAL A 107 1.53 5.78 -13.72
N LYS A 108 1.17 5.04 -14.78
CA LYS A 108 0.89 5.60 -16.11
C LYS A 108 -0.45 6.34 -16.19
N ASP A 109 -1.43 5.85 -15.46
CA ASP A 109 -2.80 6.36 -15.51
C ASP A 109 -3.32 6.58 -14.08
N LEU A 110 -3.16 7.80 -13.61
CA LEU A 110 -3.58 8.22 -12.28
C LEU A 110 -5.11 8.32 -12.14
N THR A 111 -5.85 8.38 -13.25
CA THR A 111 -7.33 8.47 -13.23
C THR A 111 -7.96 7.23 -12.60
N LYS A 112 -7.29 6.09 -12.66
CA LYS A 112 -7.71 4.85 -11.97
C LYS A 112 -7.78 5.00 -10.44
N PHE A 113 -7.10 6.01 -9.91
CA PHE A 113 -7.07 6.36 -8.49
C PHE A 113 -7.84 7.67 -8.19
N GLY A 114 -8.71 8.09 -9.12
CA GLY A 114 -9.49 9.32 -8.96
C GLY A 114 -8.68 10.62 -9.07
N ILE A 115 -7.46 10.55 -9.63
CA ILE A 115 -6.57 11.71 -9.79
C ILE A 115 -6.64 12.18 -11.24
N ASN A 116 -7.10 13.40 -11.46
CA ASN A 116 -7.21 14.02 -12.78
C ASN A 116 -6.07 15.01 -13.08
N SER A 117 -5.27 15.33 -12.08
CA SER A 117 -4.08 16.17 -12.24
C SER A 117 -2.99 15.46 -13.06
N SER A 118 -2.08 16.23 -13.64
CA SER A 118 -0.90 15.72 -14.35
C SER A 118 0.20 15.15 -13.42
N TYR A 119 -0.03 15.20 -12.12
CA TYR A 119 0.86 14.69 -11.08
C TYR A 119 0.05 13.92 -10.01
N PRO A 120 0.65 13.05 -9.21
CA PRO A 120 -0.06 12.24 -8.21
C PRO A 120 -0.53 13.08 -7.01
N SER A 121 -1.65 13.80 -7.18
CA SER A 121 -2.23 14.71 -6.20
C SER A 121 -2.78 13.96 -4.98
N TYR A 122 -2.24 14.27 -3.81
CA TYR A 122 -2.70 13.75 -2.52
C TYR A 122 -4.15 14.17 -2.21
N LYS A 123 -4.49 15.43 -2.49
CA LYS A 123 -5.84 15.94 -2.21
C LYS A 123 -6.90 15.22 -3.03
N GLU A 124 -6.66 15.02 -4.33
CA GLU A 124 -7.59 14.29 -5.19
C GLU A 124 -7.73 12.83 -4.77
N PHE A 125 -6.61 12.16 -4.47
CA PHE A 125 -6.66 10.77 -4.05
C PHE A 125 -7.37 10.57 -2.71
N VAL A 126 -7.11 11.40 -1.71
CA VAL A 126 -7.82 11.35 -0.42
C VAL A 126 -9.30 11.64 -0.59
N SER A 127 -9.69 12.60 -1.44
CA SER A 127 -11.10 12.88 -1.75
C SER A 127 -11.78 11.66 -2.37
N TYR A 128 -11.15 11.04 -3.35
CA TYR A 128 -11.62 9.80 -3.97
C TYR A 128 -11.78 8.66 -2.95
N LEU A 129 -10.80 8.45 -2.08
CA LEU A 129 -10.88 7.42 -1.04
C LEU A 129 -12.03 7.65 -0.04
N LYS A 130 -12.29 8.90 0.33
CA LYS A 130 -13.42 9.24 1.20
C LYS A 130 -14.76 8.95 0.54
N GLU A 131 -14.88 9.12 -0.76
CA GLU A 131 -16.07 8.72 -1.54
C GLU A 131 -16.25 7.20 -1.58
N GLN A 132 -15.18 6.43 -1.34
CA GLN A 132 -15.17 4.97 -1.20
C GLN A 132 -15.24 4.48 0.26
N ASP A 133 -15.78 5.29 1.17
CA ASP A 133 -15.97 5.00 2.60
C ASP A 133 -14.67 4.77 3.42
N PHE A 134 -13.54 5.24 2.93
CA PHE A 134 -12.31 5.27 3.74
C PHE A 134 -12.33 6.43 4.76
N LYS A 135 -11.86 6.15 5.97
CA LYS A 135 -11.81 7.09 7.10
C LYS A 135 -10.42 7.16 7.71
#